data_e1f88ee07fb9ac3f92579d2d7178c71d
#
_entry.id   e1f88ee07fb9ac3f92579d2d7178c71d
#
_cell.length_a   1.000
_cell.length_b   1.000
_cell.length_c   1.000
_cell.angle_alpha   90.00
_cell.angle_beta   90.00
_cell.angle_gamma   90.00
#
_symmetry.space_group_name_H-M   'P 1'
#
loop_
_entity.id
_entity.type
_entity.pdbx_description
1 polymer ?
#
loop_
_entity_poly.entity_id
_entity_poly.type
_entity_poly.pdbx_seq_one_letter_code
_entity_poly.pdbx_strand_id
1 'polypeptide(L)'
;KVLGDRSHIEKPEVYGICILSTKKKLYYINCEEPKMLEETVSCLNREQPGFAGHDLKDDYYMLMRHGLTECNTFFDTAVGQYVLESGRSNYNLKTLAYEYFHESLEDEKDFFSGESQVDLFQDLTAEYARYGLRWCAVVMNLVPILEEKIKEENLEQVLYEVELPLIEVLAAMERDGVKADKKELTDLGEIITKQVEVVTQKIYDLAGEEFNINSPAQLGPILFEKLGLTAGK
;
A
#
# COMPACT_ATOMS: atom_id res chain seq x y z
N LYS A 1 1.85 -5.84 -12.12
CA LYS A 1 2.12 -4.65 -11.30
C LYS A 1 1.83 -3.39 -12.11
N VAL A 2 1.01 -2.51 -11.56
CA VAL A 2 0.79 -1.15 -12.07
C VAL A 2 1.82 -0.23 -11.44
N LEU A 3 2.48 0.59 -12.25
CA LEU A 3 3.45 1.60 -11.83
C LEU A 3 2.83 2.98 -12.07
N GLY A 4 2.86 3.85 -11.07
CA GLY A 4 2.25 5.17 -11.20
C GLY A 4 2.22 5.98 -9.91
N ASP A 5 1.64 7.18 -10.00
CA ASP A 5 1.45 8.08 -8.87
C ASP A 5 -0.02 8.12 -8.42
N ARG A 6 -0.24 7.87 -7.13
CA ARG A 6 -1.54 7.89 -6.45
C ARG A 6 -1.81 9.18 -5.69
N SER A 7 -0.94 10.16 -5.77
CA SER A 7 -1.10 11.44 -5.04
C SER A 7 -2.38 12.18 -5.45
N HIS A 8 -2.81 11.98 -6.70
CA HIS A 8 -4.07 12.50 -7.24
C HIS A 8 -5.18 11.45 -7.12
N ILE A 9 -5.93 11.49 -6.02
CA ILE A 9 -6.99 10.52 -5.68
C ILE A 9 -8.05 10.37 -6.78
N GLU A 10 -8.45 11.46 -7.43
CA GLU A 10 -9.51 11.41 -8.45
C GLU A 10 -9.02 10.81 -9.78
N LYS A 11 -7.77 11.00 -10.12
CA LYS A 11 -7.18 10.51 -11.37
C LYS A 11 -5.69 10.19 -11.14
N PRO A 12 -5.39 9.00 -10.61
CA PRO A 12 -4.01 8.57 -10.43
C PRO A 12 -3.31 8.47 -11.80
N GLU A 13 -2.04 8.80 -11.85
CA GLU A 13 -1.24 8.66 -13.06
C GLU A 13 -0.70 7.23 -13.17
N VAL A 14 -0.89 6.59 -14.32
CA VAL A 14 -0.34 5.26 -14.61
C VAL A 14 0.79 5.43 -15.63
N TYR A 15 2.03 5.18 -15.21
CA TYR A 15 3.22 5.26 -16.07
C TYR A 15 3.39 3.99 -16.91
N GLY A 16 3.11 2.84 -16.31
CA GLY A 16 3.24 1.58 -17.00
C GLY A 16 2.60 0.41 -16.28
N ILE A 17 2.42 -0.68 -17.03
CA ILE A 17 1.88 -1.94 -16.53
C ILE A 17 2.84 -3.06 -16.86
N CYS A 18 3.33 -3.76 -15.85
CA CYS A 18 4.17 -4.93 -15.99
C CYS A 18 3.34 -6.20 -15.84
N ILE A 19 3.42 -7.08 -16.82
CA ILE A 19 2.70 -8.36 -16.85
C ILE A 19 3.67 -9.49 -17.10
N LEU A 20 3.64 -10.50 -16.25
CA LEU A 20 4.28 -11.78 -16.48
C LEU A 20 3.21 -12.82 -16.80
N SER A 21 3.23 -13.34 -18.02
CA SER A 21 2.27 -14.34 -18.43
C SER A 21 2.63 -15.74 -17.90
N THR A 22 1.66 -16.64 -17.81
CA THR A 22 1.85 -18.06 -17.46
C THR A 22 2.82 -18.78 -18.39
N LYS A 23 3.02 -18.27 -19.61
CA LYS A 23 4.04 -18.76 -20.57
C LYS A 23 5.43 -18.19 -20.31
N LYS A 24 5.66 -17.56 -19.16
CA LYS A 24 6.95 -16.93 -18.77
C LYS A 24 7.40 -15.83 -19.73
N LYS A 25 6.47 -15.15 -20.41
CA LYS A 25 6.76 -13.95 -21.19
C LYS A 25 6.49 -12.72 -20.35
N LEU A 26 7.46 -11.82 -20.32
CA LEU A 26 7.41 -10.54 -19.62
C LEU A 26 7.02 -9.47 -20.62
N TYR A 27 6.06 -8.63 -20.22
CA TYR A 27 5.59 -7.49 -20.98
C TYR A 27 5.64 -6.25 -20.10
N TYR A 28 6.11 -5.18 -20.67
CA TYR A 28 5.94 -3.83 -20.14
C TYR A 28 5.11 -3.04 -21.12
N ILE A 29 4.04 -2.42 -20.64
CA ILE A 29 3.16 -1.57 -21.42
C ILE A 29 3.41 -0.15 -20.93
N ASN A 30 4.01 0.69 -21.77
CA ASN A 30 4.17 2.11 -21.46
C ASN A 30 2.80 2.80 -21.58
N CYS A 31 2.32 3.38 -20.48
CA CYS A 31 1.02 4.03 -20.37
C CYS A 31 1.08 5.57 -20.35
N GLU A 32 2.23 6.16 -20.61
CA GLU A 32 2.37 7.62 -20.71
C GLU A 32 1.48 8.21 -21.81
N GLU A 33 1.24 7.44 -22.88
CA GLU A 33 0.20 7.79 -23.85
C GLU A 33 -1.19 7.34 -23.35
N PRO A 34 -2.14 8.25 -23.10
CA PRO A 34 -3.47 7.93 -22.58
C PRO A 34 -4.20 6.86 -23.39
N LYS A 35 -4.02 6.85 -24.71
CA LYS A 35 -4.62 5.87 -25.61
C LYS A 35 -4.15 4.43 -25.31
N MET A 36 -2.88 4.25 -24.97
CA MET A 36 -2.33 2.93 -24.65
C MET A 36 -2.96 2.37 -23.35
N LEU A 37 -3.15 3.22 -22.35
CA LEU A 37 -3.82 2.86 -21.12
C LEU A 37 -5.29 2.49 -21.36
N GLU A 38 -6.02 3.30 -22.14
CA GLU A 38 -7.42 3.02 -22.50
C GLU A 38 -7.57 1.70 -23.26
N GLU A 39 -6.72 1.44 -24.24
CA GLU A 39 -6.73 0.18 -25.00
C GLU A 39 -6.38 -1.02 -24.10
N THR A 40 -5.44 -0.84 -23.19
CA THR A 40 -5.07 -1.89 -22.23
C THR A 40 -6.20 -2.21 -21.29
N VAL A 41 -6.84 -1.21 -20.68
CA VAL A 41 -7.98 -1.39 -19.77
C VAL A 41 -9.17 -2.01 -20.53
N SER A 42 -9.44 -1.56 -21.77
CA SER A 42 -10.47 -2.17 -22.62
C SER A 42 -10.18 -3.65 -22.92
N CYS A 43 -8.92 -4.00 -23.15
CA CYS A 43 -8.51 -5.40 -23.34
C CYS A 43 -8.71 -6.21 -22.05
N LEU A 44 -8.34 -5.69 -20.89
CA LEU A 44 -8.56 -6.35 -19.60
C LEU A 44 -10.03 -6.60 -19.32
N ASN A 45 -10.91 -5.62 -19.58
CA ASN A 45 -12.36 -5.77 -19.42
C ASN A 45 -12.94 -6.83 -20.35
N ARG A 46 -12.42 -6.96 -21.57
CA ARG A 46 -12.89 -7.95 -22.54
C ARG A 46 -12.43 -9.37 -22.23
N GLU A 47 -11.15 -9.52 -21.89
CA GLU A 47 -10.51 -10.84 -21.72
C GLU A 47 -10.65 -11.39 -20.28
N GLN A 48 -10.93 -10.52 -19.30
CA GLN A 48 -11.12 -10.84 -17.88
C GLN A 48 -10.10 -11.86 -17.33
N PRO A 49 -8.77 -11.62 -17.50
CA PRO A 49 -7.76 -12.56 -17.06
C PRO A 49 -7.73 -12.65 -15.53
N GLY A 50 -7.40 -13.86 -15.02
CA GLY A 50 -7.07 -13.99 -13.60
C GLY A 50 -5.70 -13.38 -13.29
N PHE A 51 -5.65 -12.56 -12.24
CA PHE A 51 -4.42 -11.88 -11.81
C PHE A 51 -3.82 -12.51 -10.56
N ALA A 52 -2.51 -12.76 -10.59
CA ALA A 52 -1.72 -12.93 -9.40
C ALA A 52 -0.83 -11.69 -9.20
N GLY A 53 -0.76 -11.19 -7.97
CA GLY A 53 -0.03 -9.97 -7.68
C GLY A 53 0.39 -9.87 -6.21
N HIS A 54 0.73 -8.66 -5.83
CA HIS A 54 1.01 -8.27 -4.46
C HIS A 54 0.43 -6.87 -4.24
N ASP A 55 -0.39 -6.70 -3.23
CA ASP A 55 -1.18 -5.48 -3.02
C ASP A 55 -2.04 -5.11 -4.26
N LEU A 56 -2.75 -6.12 -4.80
CA LEU A 56 -3.59 -5.94 -5.99
C LEU A 56 -4.71 -4.92 -5.78
N LYS A 57 -5.15 -4.68 -4.55
CA LYS A 57 -6.12 -3.64 -4.23
C LYS A 57 -5.69 -2.29 -4.80
N ASP A 58 -4.42 -1.97 -4.66
CA ASP A 58 -3.85 -0.72 -5.13
C ASP A 58 -3.80 -0.65 -6.65
N ASP A 59 -3.36 -1.74 -7.29
CA ASP A 59 -3.34 -1.86 -8.74
C ASP A 59 -4.76 -1.77 -9.33
N TYR A 60 -5.75 -2.41 -8.71
CA TYR A 60 -7.15 -2.35 -9.11
C TYR A 60 -7.74 -0.95 -8.93
N TYR A 61 -7.50 -0.30 -7.79
CA TYR A 61 -7.93 1.07 -7.57
C TYR A 61 -7.47 2.00 -8.71
N MET A 62 -6.18 1.93 -9.07
CA MET A 62 -5.64 2.75 -10.16
C MET A 62 -6.33 2.45 -11.48
N LEU A 63 -6.46 1.17 -11.85
CA LEU A 63 -7.09 0.77 -13.11
C LEU A 63 -8.60 1.05 -13.14
N MET A 64 -9.32 0.92 -12.01
CA MET A 64 -10.73 1.28 -11.90
C MET A 64 -10.97 2.77 -12.16
N ARG A 65 -10.05 3.65 -11.75
CA ARG A 65 -10.10 5.08 -12.08
C ARG A 65 -9.93 5.35 -13.58
N HIS A 66 -9.39 4.39 -14.32
CA HIS A 66 -9.23 4.44 -15.78
C HIS A 66 -10.22 3.51 -16.53
N GLY A 67 -11.28 3.04 -15.83
CA GLY A 67 -12.38 2.32 -16.47
C GLY A 67 -12.30 0.80 -16.40
N LEU A 68 -11.45 0.20 -15.55
CA LEU A 68 -11.54 -1.23 -15.25
C LEU A 68 -12.85 -1.48 -14.50
N THR A 69 -13.64 -2.45 -14.97
CA THR A 69 -14.98 -2.75 -14.44
C THR A 69 -15.02 -4.01 -13.58
N GLU A 70 -14.19 -4.98 -13.89
CA GLU A 70 -14.16 -6.26 -13.19
C GLU A 70 -12.71 -6.65 -12.88
N CYS A 71 -12.52 -7.21 -11.70
CA CYS A 71 -11.24 -7.72 -11.22
C CYS A 71 -11.39 -9.21 -10.98
N ASN A 72 -10.46 -10.00 -11.48
CA ASN A 72 -10.45 -11.45 -11.27
C ASN A 72 -9.15 -11.81 -10.53
N THR A 73 -9.22 -11.83 -9.21
CA THR A 73 -8.05 -12.13 -8.36
C THR A 73 -7.85 -13.63 -8.25
N PHE A 74 -6.78 -14.13 -8.84
CA PHE A 74 -6.33 -15.51 -8.65
C PHE A 74 -5.56 -15.67 -7.34
N PHE A 75 -4.61 -14.75 -7.05
CA PHE A 75 -3.81 -14.77 -5.85
C PHE A 75 -3.22 -13.39 -5.54
N ASP A 76 -3.15 -13.04 -4.26
CA ASP A 76 -2.39 -11.89 -3.76
C ASP A 76 -1.39 -12.33 -2.70
N THR A 77 -0.09 -12.08 -2.93
CA THR A 77 0.96 -12.59 -2.05
C THR A 77 1.05 -11.87 -0.71
N ALA A 78 0.60 -10.61 -0.61
CA ALA A 78 0.48 -9.92 0.67
C ALA A 78 -0.65 -10.51 1.50
N VAL A 79 -1.81 -10.74 0.88
CA VAL A 79 -2.98 -11.37 1.50
C VAL A 79 -2.70 -12.84 1.85
N GLY A 80 -2.05 -13.59 0.96
CA GLY A 80 -1.64 -14.97 1.25
C GLY A 80 -0.74 -15.06 2.47
N GLN A 81 0.26 -14.17 2.58
CA GLN A 81 1.10 -14.11 3.78
C GLN A 81 0.35 -13.64 5.02
N TYR A 82 -0.60 -12.71 4.88
CA TYR A 82 -1.46 -12.26 5.97
C TYR A 82 -2.31 -13.41 6.54
N VAL A 83 -2.89 -14.25 5.69
CA VAL A 83 -3.67 -15.41 6.13
C VAL A 83 -2.82 -16.40 6.92
N LEU A 84 -1.56 -16.62 6.51
CA LEU A 84 -0.62 -17.50 7.22
C LEU A 84 -0.16 -16.89 8.56
N GLU A 85 0.07 -15.60 8.63
CA GLU A 85 0.67 -14.95 9.79
C GLU A 85 0.02 -13.57 10.06
N SER A 86 -1.24 -13.54 10.50
CA SER A 86 -2.02 -12.31 10.70
C SER A 86 -1.46 -11.34 11.75
N GLY A 87 -0.54 -11.78 12.59
CA GLY A 87 0.11 -10.97 13.63
C GLY A 87 1.33 -10.17 13.17
N ARG A 88 1.73 -10.23 11.90
CA ARG A 88 2.90 -9.48 11.39
C ARG A 88 2.59 -8.00 11.27
N SER A 89 3.62 -7.19 11.48
CA SER A 89 3.53 -5.74 11.29
C SER A 89 3.73 -5.29 9.83
N ASN A 90 4.20 -6.19 8.95
CA ASN A 90 4.60 -5.86 7.59
C ASN A 90 4.50 -7.06 6.65
N TYR A 91 3.90 -6.85 5.49
CA TYR A 91 3.70 -7.85 4.43
C TYR A 91 4.29 -7.39 3.09
N ASN A 92 5.15 -6.35 3.05
CA ASN A 92 5.67 -5.82 1.79
C ASN A 92 6.53 -6.84 1.04
N LEU A 93 6.52 -6.75 -0.29
CA LEU A 93 7.20 -7.72 -1.15
C LEU A 93 8.71 -7.77 -0.93
N LYS A 94 9.34 -6.65 -0.57
CA LYS A 94 10.77 -6.57 -0.23
C LYS A 94 11.13 -7.49 0.93
N THR A 95 10.32 -7.45 1.99
CA THR A 95 10.50 -8.33 3.16
C THR A 95 10.30 -9.79 2.77
N LEU A 96 9.23 -10.10 2.04
CA LEU A 96 8.95 -11.46 1.60
C LEU A 96 10.01 -12.00 0.63
N ALA A 97 10.50 -11.19 -0.30
CA ALA A 97 11.59 -11.58 -1.20
C ALA A 97 12.86 -11.94 -0.44
N TYR A 98 13.19 -11.17 0.59
CA TYR A 98 14.36 -11.47 1.42
C TYR A 98 14.17 -12.74 2.26
N GLU A 99 13.01 -12.91 2.88
CA GLU A 99 12.71 -14.08 3.73
C GLU A 99 12.67 -15.38 2.95
N TYR A 100 12.04 -15.39 1.78
CA TYR A 100 11.84 -16.61 1.00
C TYR A 100 12.97 -16.93 0.02
N PHE A 101 13.64 -15.90 -0.50
CA PHE A 101 14.62 -16.08 -1.60
C PHE A 101 16.00 -15.50 -1.30
N HIS A 102 16.17 -14.76 -0.17
CA HIS A 102 17.37 -13.96 0.13
C HIS A 102 17.66 -12.91 -0.95
N GLU A 103 16.63 -12.47 -1.66
CA GLU A 103 16.72 -11.41 -2.67
C GLU A 103 16.43 -10.05 -2.06
N SER A 104 17.27 -9.06 -2.39
CA SER A 104 17.01 -7.67 -2.05
C SER A 104 16.23 -7.00 -3.17
N LEU A 105 15.00 -6.55 -2.87
CA LEU A 105 14.22 -5.67 -3.73
C LEU A 105 14.36 -4.22 -3.24
N GLU A 106 14.36 -3.29 -4.19
CA GLU A 106 14.24 -1.87 -3.91
C GLU A 106 12.78 -1.53 -3.60
N ASP A 107 12.53 -0.63 -2.65
CA ASP A 107 11.19 -0.10 -2.46
C ASP A 107 10.82 0.80 -3.63
N GLU A 108 9.54 0.84 -4.00
CA GLU A 108 9.04 1.70 -5.07
C GLU A 108 9.39 3.17 -4.80
N LYS A 109 9.27 3.61 -3.55
CA LYS A 109 9.64 4.97 -3.13
C LYS A 109 11.13 5.26 -3.29
N ASP A 110 11.99 4.32 -2.92
CA ASP A 110 13.44 4.47 -3.03
C ASP A 110 13.87 4.47 -4.50
N PHE A 111 13.23 3.63 -5.32
CA PHE A 111 13.48 3.56 -6.75
C PHE A 111 13.12 4.88 -7.44
N PHE A 112 11.92 5.42 -7.20
CA PHE A 112 11.48 6.68 -7.81
C PHE A 112 12.06 7.94 -7.15
N SER A 113 12.48 7.90 -5.86
CA SER A 113 13.10 9.06 -5.20
C SER A 113 14.54 9.33 -5.67
N GLY A 114 15.24 8.31 -6.17
CA GLY A 114 16.55 8.45 -6.82
C GLY A 114 16.50 9.28 -8.10
N GLU A 115 15.33 9.41 -8.69
CA GLU A 115 15.07 10.12 -9.94
C GLU A 115 15.06 11.65 -9.82
N SER A 116 15.04 12.21 -8.61
CA SER A 116 15.10 13.67 -8.41
C SER A 116 16.38 14.35 -8.93
N GLN A 117 17.34 13.58 -9.46
CA GLN A 117 18.54 14.07 -10.16
C GLN A 117 18.57 13.64 -11.64
N VAL A 118 17.48 13.07 -12.17
CA VAL A 118 17.42 12.60 -13.54
C VAL A 118 17.30 13.78 -14.49
N ASP A 119 18.11 13.77 -15.51
CA ASP A 119 18.08 14.73 -16.62
C ASP A 119 16.67 14.72 -17.26
N LEU A 120 16.04 15.87 -17.45
CA LEU A 120 14.69 16.06 -17.99
C LEU A 120 14.40 15.33 -19.32
N PHE A 121 15.40 14.68 -19.89
CA PHE A 121 15.37 13.99 -21.20
C PHE A 121 15.69 12.50 -21.11
N GLN A 122 15.79 11.92 -19.90
CA GLN A 122 16.09 10.49 -19.76
C GLN A 122 14.81 9.66 -19.96
N ASP A 123 14.87 8.70 -20.87
CA ASP A 123 13.80 7.70 -21.07
C ASP A 123 13.81 6.70 -19.91
N LEU A 124 12.90 6.87 -18.97
CA LEU A 124 12.74 6.01 -17.78
C LEU A 124 12.05 4.67 -18.09
N THR A 125 11.55 4.49 -19.30
CA THR A 125 10.79 3.28 -19.71
C THR A 125 11.53 1.99 -19.40
N ALA A 126 12.84 1.94 -19.68
CA ALA A 126 13.64 0.75 -19.42
C ALA A 126 13.82 0.46 -17.92
N GLU A 127 13.90 1.49 -17.10
CA GLU A 127 14.03 1.37 -15.66
C GLU A 127 12.72 0.93 -15.02
N TYR A 128 11.60 1.52 -15.40
CA TYR A 128 10.26 1.09 -14.99
C TYR A 128 10.00 -0.36 -15.38
N ALA A 129 10.35 -0.73 -16.62
CA ALA A 129 10.23 -2.10 -17.07
C ALA A 129 11.08 -3.05 -16.20
N ARG A 130 12.34 -2.72 -15.96
CA ARG A 130 13.25 -3.53 -15.14
C ARG A 130 12.73 -3.73 -13.72
N TYR A 131 12.28 -2.64 -13.09
CA TYR A 131 11.72 -2.68 -11.74
C TYR A 131 10.48 -3.57 -11.67
N GLY A 132 9.46 -3.26 -12.48
CA GLY A 132 8.18 -3.97 -12.43
C GLY A 132 8.29 -5.44 -12.88
N LEU A 133 9.17 -5.75 -13.83
CA LEU A 133 9.40 -7.13 -14.27
C LEU A 133 10.10 -7.97 -13.18
N ARG A 134 11.06 -7.39 -12.46
CA ARG A 134 11.70 -8.04 -11.32
C ARG A 134 10.69 -8.32 -10.20
N TRP A 135 9.84 -7.33 -9.93
CA TRP A 135 8.74 -7.42 -8.98
C TRP A 135 7.77 -8.56 -9.35
N CYS A 136 7.33 -8.64 -10.61
CA CYS A 136 6.49 -9.72 -11.12
C CYS A 136 7.15 -11.09 -11.02
N ALA A 137 8.46 -11.19 -11.23
CA ALA A 137 9.19 -12.44 -11.13
C ALA A 137 9.21 -12.98 -9.69
N VAL A 138 9.39 -12.10 -8.69
CA VAL A 138 9.31 -12.48 -7.27
C VAL A 138 7.92 -12.97 -6.92
N VAL A 139 6.87 -12.23 -7.32
CA VAL A 139 5.47 -12.65 -7.09
C VAL A 139 5.20 -14.03 -7.68
N MET A 140 5.61 -14.26 -8.93
CA MET A 140 5.39 -15.55 -9.61
C MET A 140 6.07 -16.73 -8.89
N ASN A 141 7.24 -16.50 -8.31
CA ASN A 141 7.95 -17.55 -7.56
C ASN A 141 7.35 -17.73 -6.14
N LEU A 142 6.78 -16.68 -5.55
CA LEU A 142 6.22 -16.71 -4.20
C LEU A 142 4.84 -17.38 -4.16
N VAL A 143 4.00 -17.18 -5.18
CA VAL A 143 2.64 -17.74 -5.23
C VAL A 143 2.62 -19.25 -4.91
N PRO A 144 3.34 -20.13 -5.62
CA PRO A 144 3.25 -21.58 -5.35
C PRO A 144 3.71 -21.96 -3.94
N ILE A 145 4.66 -21.23 -3.37
CA ILE A 145 5.15 -21.48 -2.01
C ILE A 145 4.08 -21.13 -0.98
N LEU A 146 3.41 -20.00 -1.16
CA LEU A 146 2.33 -19.59 -0.25
C LEU A 146 1.10 -20.48 -0.41
N GLU A 147 0.74 -20.88 -1.64
CA GLU A 147 -0.37 -21.81 -1.87
C GLU A 147 -0.15 -23.15 -1.15
N GLU A 148 1.07 -23.70 -1.22
CA GLU A 148 1.42 -24.95 -0.54
C GLU A 148 1.26 -24.81 0.98
N LYS A 149 1.81 -23.76 1.58
CA LYS A 149 1.70 -23.50 3.03
C LYS A 149 0.24 -23.26 3.47
N ILE A 150 -0.54 -22.51 2.70
CA ILE A 150 -1.97 -22.25 2.99
C ILE A 150 -2.75 -23.57 3.01
N LYS A 151 -2.44 -24.46 2.08
CA LYS A 151 -3.03 -25.78 2.01
C LYS A 151 -2.63 -26.68 3.20
N GLU A 152 -1.35 -26.66 3.58
CA GLU A 152 -0.86 -27.40 4.75
C GLU A 152 -1.56 -26.98 6.05
N GLU A 153 -1.84 -25.68 6.20
CA GLU A 153 -2.53 -25.09 7.35
C GLU A 153 -4.07 -25.14 7.24
N ASN A 154 -4.64 -25.67 6.13
CA ASN A 154 -6.08 -25.74 5.84
C ASN A 154 -6.77 -24.36 5.85
N LEU A 155 -6.11 -23.35 5.30
CA LEU A 155 -6.58 -21.96 5.24
C LEU A 155 -7.15 -21.55 3.86
N GLU A 156 -7.30 -22.50 2.91
CA GLU A 156 -7.78 -22.23 1.56
C GLU A 156 -9.16 -21.57 1.56
N GLN A 157 -10.07 -22.01 2.41
CA GLN A 157 -11.42 -21.43 2.48
C GLN A 157 -11.37 -19.95 2.87
N VAL A 158 -10.57 -19.60 3.86
CA VAL A 158 -10.42 -18.19 4.30
C VAL A 158 -9.82 -17.37 3.18
N LEU A 159 -8.77 -17.86 2.52
CA LEU A 159 -8.13 -17.13 1.43
C LEU A 159 -9.08 -16.93 0.23
N TYR A 160 -9.61 -18.02 -0.33
CA TYR A 160 -10.31 -17.96 -1.62
C TYR A 160 -11.76 -17.51 -1.51
N GLU A 161 -12.45 -17.75 -0.39
CA GLU A 161 -13.86 -17.41 -0.24
C GLU A 161 -14.08 -16.07 0.48
N VAL A 162 -13.06 -15.56 1.22
CA VAL A 162 -13.19 -14.32 2.00
C VAL A 162 -12.17 -13.28 1.56
N GLU A 163 -10.89 -13.54 1.73
CA GLU A 163 -9.85 -12.51 1.65
C GLU A 163 -9.58 -12.04 0.20
N LEU A 164 -9.47 -12.95 -0.76
CA LEU A 164 -9.25 -12.56 -2.16
C LEU A 164 -10.45 -11.82 -2.77
N PRO A 165 -11.71 -12.26 -2.60
CA PRO A 165 -12.86 -11.47 -3.06
C PRO A 165 -12.97 -10.08 -2.41
N LEU A 166 -12.52 -9.95 -1.16
CA LEU A 166 -12.57 -8.68 -0.44
C LEU A 166 -11.66 -7.60 -1.08
N ILE A 167 -10.60 -8.00 -1.78
CA ILE A 167 -9.68 -7.07 -2.47
C ILE A 167 -10.44 -6.15 -3.45
N GLU A 168 -11.29 -6.73 -4.29
CA GLU A 168 -12.08 -5.98 -5.26
C GLU A 168 -13.09 -5.04 -4.57
N VAL A 169 -13.76 -5.54 -3.53
CA VAL A 169 -14.73 -4.75 -2.76
C VAL A 169 -14.04 -3.53 -2.13
N LEU A 170 -12.89 -3.72 -1.50
CA LEU A 170 -12.14 -2.63 -0.88
C LEU A 170 -11.61 -1.63 -1.93
N ALA A 171 -11.12 -2.10 -3.08
CA ALA A 171 -10.70 -1.23 -4.17
C ALA A 171 -11.88 -0.38 -4.71
N ALA A 172 -13.06 -0.98 -4.86
CA ALA A 172 -14.28 -0.27 -5.28
C ALA A 172 -14.72 0.75 -4.22
N MET A 173 -14.69 0.41 -2.94
CA MET A 173 -15.01 1.34 -1.86
C MET A 173 -14.05 2.55 -1.83
N GLU A 174 -12.77 2.33 -2.03
CA GLU A 174 -11.77 3.41 -2.12
C GLU A 174 -11.97 4.28 -3.36
N ARG A 175 -12.33 3.66 -4.50
CA ARG A 175 -12.67 4.39 -5.72
C ARG A 175 -13.88 5.30 -5.53
N ASP A 176 -14.94 4.79 -4.92
CA ASP A 176 -16.20 5.51 -4.75
C ASP A 176 -16.09 6.56 -3.63
N GLY A 177 -15.27 6.28 -2.63
CA GLY A 177 -15.04 7.17 -1.50
C GLY A 177 -16.24 7.28 -0.56
N VAL A 178 -16.09 8.08 0.48
CA VAL A 178 -17.14 8.37 1.47
C VAL A 178 -17.36 9.88 1.53
N LYS A 179 -18.60 10.30 1.50
CA LYS A 179 -18.93 11.72 1.66
C LYS A 179 -18.59 12.18 3.08
N ALA A 180 -17.66 13.13 3.20
CA ALA A 180 -17.34 13.79 4.46
C ALA A 180 -18.03 15.17 4.53
N ASP A 181 -18.63 15.49 5.66
CA ASP A 181 -19.14 16.84 5.92
C ASP A 181 -18.02 17.71 6.47
N LYS A 182 -17.53 18.63 5.63
CA LYS A 182 -16.44 19.53 5.99
C LYS A 182 -16.79 20.44 7.16
N LYS A 183 -18.08 20.85 7.25
CA LYS A 183 -18.52 21.73 8.32
C LYS A 183 -18.50 21.01 9.66
N GLU A 184 -19.10 19.82 9.73
CA GLU A 184 -19.09 18.99 10.95
C GLU A 184 -17.68 18.66 11.42
N LEU A 185 -16.76 18.35 10.47
CA LEU A 185 -15.34 18.10 10.81
C LEU A 185 -14.65 19.36 11.35
N THR A 186 -14.97 20.54 10.80
CA THR A 186 -14.40 21.81 11.28
C THR A 186 -14.92 22.12 12.68
N ASP A 187 -16.23 22.02 12.88
CA ASP A 187 -16.89 22.30 14.17
C ASP A 187 -16.35 21.33 15.26
N LEU A 188 -16.20 20.05 14.93
CA LEU A 188 -15.57 19.06 15.82
C LEU A 188 -14.11 19.39 16.10
N GLY A 189 -13.34 19.81 15.09
CA GLY A 189 -11.96 20.25 15.22
C GLY A 189 -11.81 21.40 16.22
N GLU A 190 -12.70 22.42 16.15
CA GLU A 190 -12.70 23.53 17.11
C GLU A 190 -13.00 23.08 18.55
N ILE A 191 -13.95 22.16 18.72
CA ILE A 191 -14.29 21.61 20.05
C ILE A 191 -13.08 20.86 20.63
N ILE A 192 -12.46 20.00 19.84
CA ILE A 192 -11.28 19.22 20.25
C ILE A 192 -10.11 20.15 20.58
N THR A 193 -9.85 21.17 19.76
CA THR A 193 -8.77 22.13 20.00
C THR A 193 -8.93 22.82 21.34
N LYS A 194 -10.13 23.32 21.67
CA LYS A 194 -10.42 23.94 22.97
C LYS A 194 -10.21 22.97 24.14
N GLN A 195 -10.60 21.70 23.98
CA GLN A 195 -10.37 20.68 25.00
C GLN A 195 -8.87 20.40 25.19
N VAL A 196 -8.11 20.28 24.10
CA VAL A 196 -6.66 20.09 24.14
C VAL A 196 -5.97 21.27 24.85
N GLU A 197 -6.36 22.51 24.55
CA GLU A 197 -5.81 23.70 25.22
C GLU A 197 -6.03 23.63 26.74
N VAL A 198 -7.27 23.31 27.18
CA VAL A 198 -7.60 23.20 28.61
C VAL A 198 -6.78 22.09 29.28
N VAL A 199 -6.61 20.92 28.61
CA VAL A 199 -5.82 19.80 29.17
C VAL A 199 -4.33 20.15 29.19
N THR A 200 -3.82 20.78 28.13
CA THR A 200 -2.43 21.24 28.06
C THR A 200 -2.12 22.21 29.20
N GLN A 201 -2.98 23.19 29.46
CA GLN A 201 -2.77 24.13 30.55
C GLN A 201 -2.74 23.40 31.91
N LYS A 202 -3.64 22.44 32.13
CA LYS A 202 -3.62 21.62 33.37
C LYS A 202 -2.32 20.83 33.53
N ILE A 203 -1.76 20.31 32.42
CA ILE A 203 -0.49 19.61 32.44
C ILE A 203 0.63 20.55 32.83
N TYR A 204 0.68 21.76 32.26
CA TYR A 204 1.70 22.76 32.60
C TYR A 204 1.58 23.22 34.07
N ASP A 205 0.36 23.44 34.54
CA ASP A 205 0.10 23.82 35.94
C ASP A 205 0.60 22.72 36.92
N LEU A 206 0.35 21.45 36.59
CA LEU A 206 0.85 20.31 37.37
C LEU A 206 2.36 20.13 37.27
N ALA A 207 2.93 20.32 36.11
CA ALA A 207 4.38 20.25 35.87
C ALA A 207 5.13 21.45 36.46
N GLY A 208 4.46 22.57 36.63
CA GLY A 208 5.07 23.86 37.09
C GLY A 208 5.93 24.54 36.05
N GLU A 209 5.85 24.10 34.78
CA GLU A 209 6.55 24.70 33.65
C GLU A 209 5.94 24.24 32.30
N GLU A 210 6.17 25.03 31.27
CA GLU A 210 5.79 24.67 29.90
C GLU A 210 6.91 23.83 29.24
N PHE A 211 6.49 22.78 28.51
CA PHE A 211 7.40 21.90 27.78
C PHE A 211 6.68 21.26 26.59
N ASN A 212 7.40 20.64 25.66
CA ASN A 212 6.77 19.93 24.56
C ASN A 212 6.24 18.57 25.04
N ILE A 213 4.91 18.51 25.30
CA ILE A 213 4.20 17.31 25.78
C ILE A 213 4.37 16.12 24.81
N ASN A 214 4.52 16.39 23.50
CA ASN A 214 4.72 15.37 22.48
C ASN A 214 6.18 14.87 22.37
N SER A 215 7.09 15.41 23.18
CA SER A 215 8.48 14.99 23.20
C SER A 215 8.72 14.02 24.36
N PRO A 216 8.93 12.71 24.11
CA PRO A 216 9.28 11.74 25.17
C PRO A 216 10.52 12.15 25.96
N ALA A 217 11.50 12.81 25.30
CA ALA A 217 12.73 13.28 25.93
C ALA A 217 12.50 14.41 26.96
N GLN A 218 11.46 15.25 26.76
CA GLN A 218 11.09 16.29 27.71
C GLN A 218 10.07 15.80 28.74
N LEU A 219 9.15 14.94 28.32
CA LEU A 219 8.11 14.38 29.16
C LEU A 219 8.69 13.47 30.25
N GLY A 220 9.65 12.62 29.92
CA GLY A 220 10.27 11.66 30.87
C GLY A 220 10.84 12.32 32.12
N PRO A 221 11.73 13.31 32.04
CA PRO A 221 12.25 14.04 33.21
C PRO A 221 11.14 14.70 34.05
N ILE A 222 10.12 15.27 33.40
CA ILE A 222 8.99 15.87 34.15
C ILE A 222 8.24 14.82 34.97
N LEU A 223 7.93 13.67 34.37
CA LEU A 223 7.14 12.62 35.05
C LEU A 223 7.96 11.92 36.14
N PHE A 224 9.21 11.52 35.84
CA PHE A 224 9.96 10.60 36.68
C PHE A 224 10.92 11.31 37.65
N GLU A 225 11.51 12.43 37.24
CA GLU A 225 12.47 13.16 38.07
C GLU A 225 11.79 14.27 38.89
N LYS A 226 10.95 15.09 38.24
CA LYS A 226 10.32 16.24 38.90
C LYS A 226 9.07 15.85 39.70
N LEU A 227 8.14 15.08 39.10
CA LEU A 227 6.92 14.64 39.76
C LEU A 227 7.08 13.33 40.56
N GLY A 228 8.21 12.65 40.42
CA GLY A 228 8.55 11.44 41.18
C GLY A 228 7.61 10.24 40.92
N LEU A 229 6.97 10.20 39.74
CA LEU A 229 6.08 9.10 39.38
C LEU A 229 6.91 7.84 39.10
N THR A 230 6.51 6.71 39.67
CA THR A 230 7.16 5.44 39.38
C THR A 230 6.61 4.85 38.09
N ALA A 231 7.50 4.42 37.17
CA ALA A 231 7.07 3.64 36.02
C ALA A 231 6.35 2.39 36.50
N GLY A 232 5.07 2.23 36.14
CA GLY A 232 4.33 0.99 36.38
C GLY A 232 5.06 -0.19 35.74
N LYS A 233 5.09 -1.31 36.46
CA LYS A 233 5.60 -2.58 35.92
C LYS A 233 4.68 -3.14 34.85
#